data_820b94fcc5ff9765dc4c8aa99564f25b
#
_entry.id   820b94fcc5ff9765dc4c8aa99564f25b
#
_cell.length_a   1.000
_cell.length_b   1.000
_cell.length_c   1.000
_cell.angle_alpha   90.00
_cell.angle_beta   90.00
_cell.angle_gamma   90.00
#
_symmetry.space_group_name_H-M   'P 1'
#
loop_
_entity.id
_entity.type
_entity.pdbx_description
1 polymer ?
#
loop_
_entity_poly.entity_id
_entity_poly.type
_entity_poly.pdbx_seq_one_letter_code
_entity_poly.pdbx_strand_id
1 'polypeptide(L)'
;LHNSNFPDIDYEAISMAYNLAVDLPLDAPLTQEQIASLPLTEEEKELCSNIHWRNLANLLHMEERYRHISISIMHKSQKYSDEKAKAHKEEMDYELRGEISPAKAVELARQKHTKQLFEEQESISREKIRRQYENKNNLTEAGLPPMFHNCTIDYISQQGIPEQLEYVHYRVASFINNLDSCIANGNGLIITGPCGTLKSSYGAAILLACFKAGINGRMELVMSLLDELSVLERENKSAYAQRMQVLCQVSVLVLDDLGAEGTRPDYVKSKLEQIVFRRHANNKTTIVTTNKNCQELKYMYSERIMDRLTAKCLVLETKGPSQRRRYLNALSTIKKETTAISKGVA
;
A
#
# COMPACT_ATOMS: atom_id res chain seq x y z
N LEU A 1 -3.15 12.68 14.29
CA LEU A 1 -3.85 11.57 14.94
C LEU A 1 -5.30 12.01 15.15
N HIS A 2 -6.16 11.83 14.16
CA HIS A 2 -7.60 11.82 14.40
C HIS A 2 -7.87 10.62 15.30
N ASN A 3 -8.06 10.89 16.57
CA ASN A 3 -8.51 9.88 17.50
C ASN A 3 -9.96 9.55 17.08
N SER A 4 -10.18 8.37 16.52
CA SER A 4 -11.46 7.91 15.96
C SER A 4 -12.64 7.93 16.97
N ASN A 5 -12.36 8.28 18.21
CA ASN A 5 -13.36 8.35 19.28
C ASN A 5 -14.03 9.73 19.39
N PHE A 6 -13.50 10.79 18.70
CA PHE A 6 -14.04 12.14 18.82
C PHE A 6 -13.85 12.93 17.50
N PRO A 7 -14.40 12.45 16.37
CA PRO A 7 -14.10 13.01 15.06
C PRO A 7 -14.62 14.43 14.81
N ASP A 8 -15.62 14.89 15.54
CA ASP A 8 -16.36 16.12 15.24
C ASP A 8 -16.50 17.10 16.42
N ILE A 9 -15.71 16.93 17.49
CA ILE A 9 -15.76 17.82 18.64
C ILE A 9 -15.07 19.16 18.31
N ASP A 10 -15.79 20.27 18.43
CA ASP A 10 -15.19 21.59 18.39
C ASP A 10 -14.45 21.90 19.70
N TYR A 11 -13.19 21.53 19.72
CA TYR A 11 -12.29 21.73 20.88
C TYR A 11 -12.13 23.22 21.24
N GLU A 12 -12.32 24.13 20.31
CA GLU A 12 -12.22 25.56 20.54
C GLU A 12 -13.44 26.06 21.32
N ALA A 13 -14.65 25.58 20.96
CA ALA A 13 -15.88 25.86 21.71
C ALA A 13 -15.85 25.27 23.13
N ILE A 14 -15.40 24.00 23.27
CA ILE A 14 -15.21 23.35 24.58
C ILE A 14 -14.21 24.15 25.41
N SER A 15 -13.16 24.64 24.85
CA SER A 15 -12.12 25.40 25.52
C SER A 15 -12.58 26.79 25.93
N MET A 16 -13.37 27.49 25.12
CA MET A 16 -14.01 28.77 25.47
C MET A 16 -14.98 28.57 26.65
N ALA A 17 -15.79 27.52 26.62
CA ALA A 17 -16.72 27.18 27.68
C ALA A 17 -15.99 26.84 28.99
N TYR A 18 -14.85 26.18 28.91
CA TYR A 18 -14.03 25.87 30.08
C TYR A 18 -13.44 27.12 30.73
N ASN A 19 -13.15 28.16 29.97
CA ASN A 19 -12.71 29.45 30.49
C ASN A 19 -13.79 30.16 31.34
N LEU A 20 -15.05 29.77 31.18
CA LEU A 20 -16.20 30.25 31.95
C LEU A 20 -16.51 29.38 33.17
N ALA A 21 -16.02 28.13 33.20
CA ALA A 21 -16.27 27.18 34.28
C ALA A 21 -15.20 27.29 35.39
N VAL A 22 -15.60 27.75 36.55
CA VAL A 22 -14.76 28.02 37.72
C VAL A 22 -14.46 26.75 38.49
N ASP A 23 -13.22 26.65 39.02
CA ASP A 23 -12.78 25.82 40.17
C ASP A 23 -13.33 24.37 40.28
N LEU A 24 -13.27 23.60 39.21
CA LEU A 24 -13.70 22.21 39.25
C LEU A 24 -12.52 21.26 39.48
N PRO A 25 -12.66 20.24 40.31
CA PRO A 25 -11.62 19.22 40.45
C PRO A 25 -11.47 18.45 39.14
N LEU A 26 -10.27 18.50 38.55
CA LEU A 26 -9.93 17.88 37.26
C LEU A 26 -10.19 16.35 37.20
N ASP A 27 -10.37 15.72 38.35
CA ASP A 27 -10.63 14.28 38.49
C ASP A 27 -12.12 13.93 38.59
N ALA A 28 -13.00 14.94 38.71
CA ALA A 28 -14.44 14.69 38.78
C ALA A 28 -15.06 14.65 37.37
N PRO A 29 -16.06 13.79 37.16
CA PRO A 29 -16.87 13.87 35.95
C PRO A 29 -17.63 15.21 35.95
N LEU A 30 -17.83 15.75 34.73
CA LEU A 30 -18.68 16.90 34.51
C LEU A 30 -20.10 16.61 35.03
N THR A 31 -20.68 17.55 35.75
CA THR A 31 -22.10 17.43 36.12
C THR A 31 -22.99 17.77 34.91
N GLN A 32 -24.21 17.27 34.89
CA GLN A 32 -25.14 17.55 33.78
C GLN A 32 -25.45 19.04 33.64
N GLU A 33 -25.48 19.81 34.72
CA GLU A 33 -25.68 21.27 34.67
C GLU A 33 -24.50 21.98 34.04
N GLN A 34 -23.30 21.50 34.30
CA GLN A 34 -22.07 22.03 33.69
C GLN A 34 -22.02 21.73 32.18
N ILE A 35 -22.38 20.52 31.78
CA ILE A 35 -22.47 20.10 30.37
C ILE A 35 -23.55 20.94 29.65
N ALA A 36 -24.71 21.13 30.29
CA ALA A 36 -25.80 21.91 29.68
C ALA A 36 -25.43 23.40 29.44
N SER A 37 -24.55 23.96 30.28
CA SER A 37 -24.07 25.35 30.12
C SER A 37 -23.01 25.55 29.05
N LEU A 38 -22.48 24.47 28.45
CA LEU A 38 -21.48 24.57 27.42
C LEU A 38 -22.13 25.00 26.09
N PRO A 39 -21.47 25.87 25.27
CA PRO A 39 -21.93 26.28 23.96
C PRO A 39 -21.65 25.22 22.90
N LEU A 40 -22.16 23.99 23.15
CA LEU A 40 -21.93 22.81 22.31
C LEU A 40 -23.28 22.29 21.77
N THR A 41 -23.22 21.51 20.71
CA THR A 41 -24.39 20.77 20.22
C THR A 41 -24.78 19.66 21.21
N GLU A 42 -25.99 19.13 21.10
CA GLU A 42 -26.48 18.08 22.02
C GLU A 42 -25.67 16.79 21.89
N GLU A 43 -25.19 16.45 20.68
CA GLU A 43 -24.32 15.28 20.43
C GLU A 43 -22.95 15.45 21.11
N GLU A 44 -22.37 16.64 21.05
CA GLU A 44 -21.11 16.98 21.72
C GLU A 44 -21.26 16.99 23.25
N LYS A 45 -22.40 17.45 23.79
CA LYS A 45 -22.69 17.40 25.19
C LYS A 45 -22.83 15.97 25.71
N GLU A 46 -23.42 15.07 24.92
CA GLU A 46 -23.52 13.65 25.28
C GLU A 46 -22.12 13.00 25.36
N LEU A 47 -21.23 13.35 24.42
CA LEU A 47 -19.84 12.92 24.48
C LEU A 47 -19.09 13.44 25.71
N CYS A 48 -19.32 14.69 26.10
CA CYS A 48 -18.71 15.29 27.29
C CYS A 48 -19.14 14.63 28.60
N SER A 49 -20.32 14.02 28.68
CA SER A 49 -20.81 13.32 29.86
C SER A 49 -19.93 12.16 30.32
N ASN A 50 -19.14 11.60 29.42
CA ASN A 50 -18.27 10.45 29.65
C ASN A 50 -16.79 10.82 29.79
N ILE A 51 -16.46 12.12 29.80
CA ILE A 51 -15.08 12.60 29.83
C ILE A 51 -14.80 13.27 31.19
N HIS A 52 -13.72 12.80 31.84
CA HIS A 52 -13.18 13.51 33.01
C HIS A 52 -12.37 14.73 32.52
N TRP A 53 -12.45 15.85 33.27
CA TRP A 53 -11.70 17.07 32.94
C TRP A 53 -10.22 16.87 32.72
N ARG A 54 -9.59 15.96 33.45
CA ARG A 54 -8.17 15.60 33.24
C ARG A 54 -7.92 15.02 31.83
N ASN A 55 -8.81 14.16 31.37
CA ASN A 55 -8.68 13.56 30.04
C ASN A 55 -8.89 14.59 28.94
N LEU A 56 -9.83 15.51 29.11
CA LEU A 56 -10.06 16.62 28.21
C LEU A 56 -8.82 17.54 28.15
N ALA A 57 -8.26 17.93 29.30
CA ALA A 57 -7.06 18.75 29.37
C ALA A 57 -5.84 18.07 28.70
N ASN A 58 -5.69 16.75 28.86
CA ASN A 58 -4.63 15.98 28.19
C ASN A 58 -4.83 15.88 26.68
N LEU A 59 -6.08 15.69 26.22
CA LEU A 59 -6.41 15.68 24.79
C LEU A 59 -6.07 17.03 24.14
N LEU A 60 -6.49 18.13 24.76
CA LEU A 60 -6.20 19.49 24.30
C LEU A 60 -4.70 19.80 24.29
N HIS A 61 -3.94 19.21 25.23
CA HIS A 61 -2.49 19.39 25.25
C HIS A 61 -1.76 18.64 24.14
N MET A 62 -2.29 17.54 23.65
CA MET A 62 -1.73 16.77 22.53
C MET A 62 -1.89 17.47 21.17
N GLU A 63 -2.91 18.32 21.01
CA GLU A 63 -3.13 19.13 19.81
C GLU A 63 -2.33 20.43 19.89
N GLU A 64 -1.36 20.62 18.99
CA GLU A 64 -0.44 21.76 19.03
C GLU A 64 -1.15 23.12 18.99
N ARG A 65 -2.22 23.22 18.18
CA ARG A 65 -3.03 24.44 18.06
C ARG A 65 -3.80 24.83 19.33
N TYR A 66 -4.06 23.86 20.24
CA TYR A 66 -4.78 24.09 21.49
C TYR A 66 -3.88 24.10 22.73
N ARG A 67 -2.58 23.95 22.56
CA ARG A 67 -1.60 23.85 23.65
C ARG A 67 -1.68 25.03 24.61
N HIS A 68 -1.83 26.26 24.09
CA HIS A 68 -1.96 27.48 24.91
C HIS A 68 -3.23 27.45 25.76
N ILE A 69 -4.32 26.85 25.25
CA ILE A 69 -5.59 26.71 25.95
C ILE A 69 -5.48 25.63 27.03
N SER A 70 -4.86 24.52 26.72
CA SER A 70 -4.55 23.45 27.68
C SER A 70 -3.71 23.98 28.84
N ILE A 71 -2.69 24.80 28.58
CA ILE A 71 -1.86 25.45 29.60
C ILE A 71 -2.73 26.39 30.48
N SER A 72 -3.62 27.19 29.90
CA SER A 72 -4.53 28.05 30.66
C SER A 72 -5.47 27.26 31.55
N ILE A 73 -6.00 26.14 31.06
CA ILE A 73 -6.82 25.23 31.83
C ILE A 73 -6.03 24.66 33.04
N MET A 74 -4.81 24.24 32.80
CA MET A 74 -3.93 23.66 33.81
C MET A 74 -3.53 24.69 34.89
N HIS A 75 -3.26 25.94 34.49
CA HIS A 75 -2.91 27.01 35.43
C HIS A 75 -4.06 27.48 36.35
N LYS A 76 -5.32 27.25 35.96
CA LYS A 76 -6.48 27.60 36.76
C LYS A 76 -6.73 26.64 37.95
N SER A 77 -6.17 25.43 37.90
CA SER A 77 -6.21 24.48 38.99
C SER A 77 -4.85 24.40 39.69
N GLN A 78 -4.72 25.06 40.83
CA GLN A 78 -3.48 25.11 41.58
C GLN A 78 -2.97 23.71 41.95
N LYS A 79 -3.88 22.80 42.33
CA LYS A 79 -3.56 21.40 42.64
C LYS A 79 -2.97 20.65 41.44
N TYR A 80 -3.52 20.85 40.26
CA TYR A 80 -3.00 20.21 39.04
C TYR A 80 -1.66 20.81 38.61
N SER A 81 -1.47 22.12 38.77
CA SER A 81 -0.21 22.82 38.53
C SER A 81 0.90 22.27 39.41
N ASP A 82 0.61 22.09 40.71
CA ASP A 82 1.57 21.61 41.70
C ASP A 82 1.97 20.13 41.42
N GLU A 83 0.99 19.27 41.12
CA GLU A 83 1.25 17.87 40.75
C GLU A 83 2.05 17.74 39.47
N LYS A 84 1.75 18.57 38.46
CA LYS A 84 2.49 18.55 37.18
C LYS A 84 3.88 19.15 37.33
N ALA A 85 4.04 20.21 38.10
CA ALA A 85 5.35 20.78 38.38
C ALA A 85 6.23 19.78 39.16
N LYS A 86 5.62 19.01 40.09
CA LYS A 86 6.29 17.94 40.81
C LYS A 86 6.69 16.79 39.88
N ALA A 87 5.78 16.32 39.03
CA ALA A 87 6.07 15.28 38.05
C ALA A 87 7.15 15.69 37.05
N HIS A 88 7.11 16.94 36.56
CA HIS A 88 8.13 17.47 35.67
C HIS A 88 9.50 17.59 36.33
N LYS A 89 9.52 17.99 37.60
CA LYS A 89 10.77 18.04 38.40
C LYS A 89 11.31 16.64 38.62
N GLU A 90 10.46 15.66 38.96
CA GLU A 90 10.87 14.26 39.09
C GLU A 90 11.42 13.70 37.74
N GLU A 91 10.82 14.04 36.63
CA GLU A 91 11.26 13.63 35.30
C GLU A 91 12.63 14.24 34.94
N MET A 92 12.84 15.53 35.21
CA MET A 92 14.15 16.18 35.07
C MET A 92 15.22 15.54 35.97
N ASP A 93 14.88 15.17 37.20
CA ASP A 93 15.81 14.49 38.10
C ASP A 93 16.21 13.09 37.61
N TYR A 94 15.32 12.37 36.91
CA TYR A 94 15.65 11.12 36.19
C TYR A 94 16.56 11.36 34.99
N GLU A 95 16.28 12.37 34.17
CA GLU A 95 17.10 12.74 33.02
C GLU A 95 18.52 13.16 33.42
N LEU A 96 18.66 13.94 34.48
CA LEU A 96 19.96 14.36 35.02
C LEU A 96 20.79 13.18 35.54
N ARG A 97 20.17 12.11 35.98
CA ARG A 97 20.87 10.88 36.40
C ARG A 97 21.07 9.89 35.23
N GLY A 98 20.60 10.20 34.02
CA GLY A 98 20.62 9.29 32.89
C GLY A 98 19.69 8.10 33.03
N GLU A 99 18.66 8.20 33.88
CA GLU A 99 17.69 7.15 34.15
C GLU A 99 16.36 7.45 33.42
N ILE A 100 15.58 6.42 33.20
CA ILE A 100 14.25 6.57 32.58
C ILE A 100 13.22 6.69 33.70
N SER A 101 12.39 7.75 33.71
CA SER A 101 11.32 7.91 34.65
C SER A 101 10.28 6.77 34.55
N PRO A 102 9.60 6.38 35.64
CA PRO A 102 8.58 5.34 35.59
C PRO A 102 7.44 5.65 34.59
N ALA A 103 7.06 6.91 34.43
CA ALA A 103 6.07 7.34 33.45
C ALA A 103 6.54 7.10 32.02
N LYS A 104 7.78 7.46 31.72
CA LYS A 104 8.42 7.24 30.40
C LYS A 104 8.62 5.76 30.10
N ALA A 105 8.98 4.96 31.11
CA ALA A 105 9.08 3.50 30.99
C ALA A 105 7.73 2.85 30.62
N VAL A 106 6.63 3.27 31.24
CA VAL A 106 5.28 2.79 30.91
C VAL A 106 4.89 3.19 29.47
N GLU A 107 5.18 4.42 29.07
CA GLU A 107 4.90 4.90 27.72
C GLU A 107 5.70 4.10 26.65
N LEU A 108 6.98 3.88 26.89
CA LEU A 108 7.82 3.05 26.00
C LEU A 108 7.31 1.60 25.93
N ALA A 109 6.87 1.04 27.06
CA ALA A 109 6.29 -0.31 27.10
C ALA A 109 4.98 -0.39 26.29
N ARG A 110 4.12 0.62 26.37
CA ARG A 110 2.89 0.73 25.57
C ARG A 110 3.20 0.83 24.08
N GLN A 111 4.14 1.70 23.68
CA GLN A 111 4.54 1.85 22.29
C GLN A 111 5.11 0.54 21.75
N LYS A 112 5.95 -0.16 22.52
CA LYS A 112 6.50 -1.46 22.14
C LYS A 112 5.40 -2.51 21.98
N HIS A 113 4.44 -2.58 22.90
CA HIS A 113 3.31 -3.50 22.83
C HIS A 113 2.42 -3.23 21.59
N THR A 114 2.08 -1.95 21.34
CA THR A 114 1.31 -1.54 20.17
C THR A 114 2.03 -1.93 18.87
N LYS A 115 3.34 -1.72 18.81
CA LYS A 115 4.16 -2.13 17.67
C LYS A 115 4.14 -3.65 17.46
N GLN A 116 4.27 -4.43 18.54
CA GLN A 116 4.20 -5.90 18.49
C GLN A 116 2.83 -6.39 17.98
N LEU A 117 1.73 -5.83 18.47
CA LEU A 117 0.38 -6.17 17.97
C LEU A 117 0.21 -5.85 16.49
N PHE A 118 0.75 -4.73 16.02
CA PHE A 118 0.71 -4.37 14.60
C PHE A 118 1.51 -5.36 13.74
N GLU A 119 2.73 -5.71 14.16
CA GLU A 119 3.59 -6.69 13.48
C GLU A 119 2.93 -8.08 13.43
N GLU A 120 2.26 -8.49 14.51
CA GLU A 120 1.53 -9.76 14.56
C GLU A 120 0.33 -9.78 13.60
N GLN A 121 -0.47 -8.72 13.58
CA GLN A 121 -1.59 -8.58 12.64
C GLN A 121 -1.12 -8.58 11.18
N GLU A 122 -0.01 -7.90 10.89
CA GLU A 122 0.59 -7.91 9.56
C GLU A 122 1.08 -9.31 9.18
N SER A 123 1.73 -10.03 10.10
CA SER A 123 2.18 -11.40 9.89
C SER A 123 1.02 -12.36 9.58
N ILE A 124 -0.08 -12.28 10.35
CA ILE A 124 -1.29 -13.08 10.11
C ILE A 124 -1.88 -12.75 8.73
N SER A 125 -1.94 -11.48 8.37
CA SER A 125 -2.45 -11.04 7.07
C SER A 125 -1.59 -11.56 5.92
N ARG A 126 -0.26 -11.47 6.03
CA ARG A 126 0.69 -12.00 5.04
C ARG A 126 0.57 -13.51 4.89
N GLU A 127 0.43 -14.25 5.98
CA GLU A 127 0.26 -15.70 5.94
C GLU A 127 -1.06 -16.10 5.27
N LYS A 128 -2.15 -15.39 5.53
CA LYS A 128 -3.43 -15.61 4.86
C LYS A 128 -3.32 -15.44 3.33
N ILE A 129 -2.63 -14.39 2.89
CA ILE A 129 -2.39 -14.15 1.46
C ILE A 129 -1.51 -15.26 0.87
N ARG A 130 -0.44 -15.66 1.56
CA ARG A 130 0.44 -16.74 1.10
C ARG A 130 -0.34 -18.04 0.86
N ARG A 131 -1.14 -18.49 1.84
CA ARG A 131 -1.99 -19.69 1.72
C ARG A 131 -3.04 -19.56 0.61
N GLN A 132 -3.61 -18.37 0.44
CA GLN A 132 -4.55 -18.12 -0.64
C GLN A 132 -3.94 -18.42 -2.01
N TYR A 133 -2.69 -18.01 -2.26
CA TYR A 133 -2.05 -18.15 -3.57
C TYR A 133 -1.21 -19.44 -3.73
N GLU A 134 -1.20 -20.34 -2.77
CA GLU A 134 -0.74 -21.73 -2.93
C GLU A 134 -1.65 -22.50 -3.91
N ASN A 135 -2.92 -22.15 -3.99
CA ASN A 135 -3.87 -22.74 -4.93
C ASN A 135 -3.73 -22.09 -6.31
N LYS A 136 -3.47 -22.90 -7.35
CA LYS A 136 -3.32 -22.45 -8.75
C LYS A 136 -4.58 -21.77 -9.31
N ASN A 137 -5.78 -22.13 -8.82
CA ASN A 137 -7.01 -21.46 -9.23
C ASN A 137 -7.01 -19.99 -8.82
N ASN A 138 -6.52 -19.70 -7.60
CA ASN A 138 -6.44 -18.33 -7.11
C ASN A 138 -5.39 -17.50 -7.86
N LEU A 139 -4.32 -18.13 -8.37
CA LEU A 139 -3.37 -17.47 -9.27
C LEU A 139 -4.08 -17.02 -10.57
N THR A 140 -4.92 -17.89 -11.13
CA THR A 140 -5.71 -17.55 -12.33
C THR A 140 -6.71 -16.43 -12.03
N GLU A 141 -7.39 -16.45 -10.89
CA GLU A 141 -8.29 -15.38 -10.44
C GLU A 141 -7.57 -14.05 -10.21
N ALA A 142 -6.31 -14.10 -9.81
CA ALA A 142 -5.44 -12.92 -9.75
C ALA A 142 -4.96 -12.43 -11.13
N GLY A 143 -5.45 -13.04 -12.21
CA GLY A 143 -5.12 -12.69 -13.59
C GLY A 143 -3.82 -13.27 -14.10
N LEU A 144 -3.15 -14.16 -13.34
CA LEU A 144 -1.92 -14.81 -13.79
C LEU A 144 -2.26 -16.02 -14.68
N PRO A 145 -1.93 -15.98 -15.98
CA PRO A 145 -2.22 -17.09 -16.89
C PRO A 145 -1.54 -18.39 -16.45
N PRO A 146 -2.15 -19.57 -16.69
CA PRO A 146 -1.61 -20.88 -16.25
C PRO A 146 -0.17 -21.14 -16.73
N MET A 147 0.21 -20.64 -17.90
CA MET A 147 1.57 -20.76 -18.43
C MET A 147 2.63 -20.09 -17.57
N PHE A 148 2.26 -19.14 -16.71
CA PHE A 148 3.17 -18.42 -15.84
C PHE A 148 3.13 -18.90 -14.37
N HIS A 149 2.29 -19.89 -13.99
CA HIS A 149 2.18 -20.34 -12.61
C HIS A 149 3.48 -20.85 -11.97
N ASN A 150 4.43 -21.27 -12.77
CA ASN A 150 5.74 -21.73 -12.32
C ASN A 150 6.88 -20.77 -12.78
N CYS A 151 6.55 -19.62 -13.34
CA CYS A 151 7.52 -18.70 -13.95
C CYS A 151 8.18 -17.80 -12.89
N THR A 152 8.89 -18.41 -11.94
CA THR A 152 9.66 -17.67 -10.94
C THR A 152 10.95 -17.12 -11.53
N ILE A 153 11.60 -16.18 -10.83
CA ILE A 153 12.89 -15.64 -11.27
C ILE A 153 13.97 -16.73 -11.35
N ASP A 154 13.95 -17.69 -10.39
CA ASP A 154 14.85 -18.83 -10.38
C ASP A 154 14.61 -19.77 -11.57
N TYR A 155 13.32 -20.03 -11.90
CA TYR A 155 12.97 -20.80 -13.09
C TYR A 155 13.49 -20.14 -14.37
N ILE A 156 13.34 -18.81 -14.51
CA ILE A 156 13.87 -18.06 -15.65
C ILE A 156 15.40 -18.19 -15.71
N SER A 157 16.09 -18.06 -14.57
CA SER A 157 17.55 -18.23 -14.46
C SER A 157 18.02 -19.61 -14.93
N GLN A 158 17.32 -20.66 -14.50
CA GLN A 158 17.65 -22.06 -14.87
C GLN A 158 17.53 -22.34 -16.37
N GLN A 159 16.72 -21.58 -17.11
CA GLN A 159 16.60 -21.70 -18.56
C GLN A 159 17.80 -21.07 -19.31
N GLY A 160 18.72 -20.44 -18.60
CA GLY A 160 19.83 -19.68 -19.17
C GLY A 160 19.39 -18.30 -19.67
N ILE A 161 20.05 -17.28 -19.19
CA ILE A 161 19.75 -15.88 -19.58
C ILE A 161 20.63 -15.49 -20.75
N PRO A 162 20.05 -15.01 -21.88
CA PRO A 162 20.83 -14.42 -22.96
C PRO A 162 21.60 -13.18 -22.47
N GLU A 163 22.80 -12.98 -22.92
CA GLU A 163 23.67 -11.84 -22.61
C GLU A 163 22.89 -10.49 -22.69
N GLN A 164 22.09 -10.32 -23.74
CA GLN A 164 21.32 -9.12 -24.01
C GLN A 164 20.22 -8.87 -22.94
N LEU A 165 19.87 -9.86 -22.12
CA LEU A 165 18.86 -9.79 -21.07
C LEU A 165 19.46 -9.83 -19.66
N GLU A 166 20.76 -10.06 -19.50
CA GLU A 166 21.42 -10.20 -18.18
C GLU A 166 21.19 -8.97 -17.30
N TYR A 167 21.36 -7.78 -17.84
CA TYR A 167 21.12 -6.54 -17.08
C TYR A 167 19.66 -6.43 -16.59
N VAL A 168 18.69 -6.69 -17.48
CA VAL A 168 17.27 -6.64 -17.11
C VAL A 168 16.95 -7.71 -16.08
N HIS A 169 17.46 -8.93 -16.28
CA HIS A 169 17.28 -10.03 -15.32
C HIS A 169 17.84 -9.68 -13.94
N TYR A 170 19.06 -9.16 -13.89
CA TYR A 170 19.67 -8.69 -12.64
C TYR A 170 18.83 -7.62 -11.94
N ARG A 171 18.32 -6.63 -12.70
CA ARG A 171 17.47 -5.55 -12.13
C ARG A 171 16.13 -6.07 -11.60
N VAL A 172 15.51 -7.01 -12.29
CA VAL A 172 14.27 -7.66 -11.83
C VAL A 172 14.53 -8.52 -10.58
N ALA A 173 15.62 -9.30 -10.56
CA ALA A 173 16.02 -10.07 -9.39
C ALA A 173 16.32 -9.15 -8.19
N SER A 174 17.01 -8.03 -8.42
CA SER A 174 17.26 -7.02 -7.40
C SER A 174 15.96 -6.38 -6.87
N PHE A 175 14.98 -6.11 -7.74
CA PHE A 175 13.66 -5.63 -7.34
C PHE A 175 12.95 -6.65 -6.44
N ILE A 176 12.97 -7.94 -6.81
CA ILE A 176 12.37 -9.04 -6.03
C ILE A 176 13.06 -9.17 -4.67
N ASN A 177 14.38 -9.07 -4.60
CA ASN A 177 15.13 -9.16 -3.34
C ASN A 177 14.88 -7.97 -2.39
N ASN A 178 14.42 -6.83 -2.92
CA ASN A 178 14.09 -5.63 -2.15
C ASN A 178 12.58 -5.32 -2.16
N LEU A 179 11.75 -6.35 -2.29
CA LEU A 179 10.32 -6.24 -2.57
C LEU A 179 9.57 -5.38 -1.56
N ASP A 180 9.77 -5.62 -0.25
CA ASP A 180 9.10 -4.86 0.81
C ASP A 180 9.39 -3.36 0.72
N SER A 181 10.66 -2.99 0.52
CA SER A 181 11.06 -1.59 0.37
C SER A 181 10.49 -0.96 -0.91
N CYS A 182 10.51 -1.70 -2.02
CA CYS A 182 9.97 -1.22 -3.29
C CYS A 182 8.46 -0.94 -3.19
N ILE A 183 7.72 -1.86 -2.56
CA ILE A 183 6.27 -1.76 -2.41
C ILE A 183 5.88 -0.66 -1.42
N ALA A 184 6.58 -0.54 -0.29
CA ALA A 184 6.33 0.51 0.68
C ALA A 184 6.46 1.92 0.06
N ASN A 185 7.39 2.09 -0.88
CA ASN A 185 7.62 3.35 -1.60
C ASN A 185 6.78 3.50 -2.88
N GLY A 186 6.00 2.50 -3.26
CA GLY A 186 5.23 2.49 -4.51
C GLY A 186 6.11 2.43 -5.77
N ASN A 187 7.37 1.97 -5.63
CA ASN A 187 8.28 1.83 -6.74
C ASN A 187 7.88 0.67 -7.65
N GLY A 188 8.03 0.83 -8.95
CA GLY A 188 7.66 -0.15 -9.96
C GLY A 188 8.68 -0.29 -11.06
N LEU A 189 8.30 -1.01 -12.13
CA LEU A 189 9.13 -1.22 -13.31
C LEU A 189 8.30 -0.98 -14.57
N ILE A 190 8.94 -0.40 -15.59
CA ILE A 190 8.46 -0.41 -16.97
C ILE A 190 9.45 -1.29 -17.76
N ILE A 191 8.99 -2.45 -18.22
CA ILE A 191 9.81 -3.39 -18.99
C ILE A 191 9.40 -3.29 -20.46
N THR A 192 10.24 -2.69 -21.25
CA THR A 192 9.99 -2.43 -22.68
C THR A 192 10.90 -3.28 -23.58
N GLY A 193 10.55 -3.44 -24.84
CA GLY A 193 11.39 -4.07 -25.87
C GLY A 193 10.64 -5.04 -26.78
N PRO A 194 11.35 -5.72 -27.71
CA PRO A 194 10.76 -6.57 -28.73
C PRO A 194 9.90 -7.71 -28.19
N CYS A 195 9.03 -8.25 -29.03
CA CYS A 195 8.22 -9.42 -28.68
C CYS A 195 9.08 -10.64 -28.35
N GLY A 196 8.67 -11.38 -27.29
CA GLY A 196 9.34 -12.63 -26.93
C GLY A 196 10.61 -12.47 -26.09
N THR A 197 10.92 -11.29 -25.57
CA THR A 197 12.08 -11.00 -24.71
C THR A 197 11.79 -11.10 -23.22
N LEU A 198 10.92 -12.02 -22.80
CA LEU A 198 10.59 -12.39 -21.42
C LEU A 198 9.89 -11.30 -20.58
N LYS A 199 9.40 -10.21 -21.16
CA LYS A 199 8.77 -9.10 -20.42
C LYS A 199 7.62 -9.57 -19.52
N SER A 200 6.62 -10.25 -20.11
CA SER A 200 5.48 -10.81 -19.34
C SER A 200 5.94 -11.86 -18.32
N SER A 201 6.97 -12.64 -18.63
CA SER A 201 7.57 -13.60 -17.70
C SER A 201 8.19 -12.90 -16.48
N TYR A 202 8.85 -11.77 -16.66
CA TYR A 202 9.36 -10.96 -15.55
C TYR A 202 8.24 -10.34 -14.73
N GLY A 203 7.17 -9.84 -15.37
CA GLY A 203 5.99 -9.36 -14.68
C GLY A 203 5.35 -10.45 -13.80
N ALA A 204 5.20 -11.65 -14.35
CA ALA A 204 4.71 -12.83 -13.65
C ALA A 204 5.63 -13.25 -12.48
N ALA A 205 6.95 -13.26 -12.69
CA ALA A 205 7.92 -13.62 -11.66
C ALA A 205 7.87 -12.67 -10.45
N ILE A 206 7.72 -11.37 -10.70
CA ILE A 206 7.54 -10.37 -9.65
C ILE A 206 6.24 -10.65 -8.87
N LEU A 207 5.14 -10.91 -9.57
CA LEU A 207 3.85 -11.19 -8.94
C LEU A 207 3.90 -12.46 -8.09
N LEU A 208 4.51 -13.55 -8.58
CA LEU A 208 4.72 -14.78 -7.82
C LEU A 208 5.58 -14.54 -6.56
N ALA A 209 6.62 -13.72 -6.67
CA ALA A 209 7.43 -13.33 -5.51
C ALA A 209 6.60 -12.54 -4.48
N CYS A 210 5.71 -11.63 -4.93
CA CYS A 210 4.77 -10.93 -4.06
C CYS A 210 3.88 -11.92 -3.29
N PHE A 211 3.27 -12.89 -3.96
CA PHE A 211 2.41 -13.88 -3.32
C PHE A 211 3.17 -14.72 -2.30
N LYS A 212 4.40 -15.14 -2.64
CA LYS A 212 5.28 -15.84 -1.70
C LYS A 212 5.64 -15.00 -0.47
N ALA A 213 5.78 -13.69 -0.64
CA ALA A 213 6.00 -12.75 0.46
C ALA A 213 4.71 -12.38 1.23
N GLY A 214 3.54 -12.90 0.83
CA GLY A 214 2.25 -12.56 1.43
C GLY A 214 1.74 -11.17 1.05
N ILE A 215 2.08 -10.72 -0.15
CA ILE A 215 1.67 -9.42 -0.70
C ILE A 215 0.67 -9.65 -1.82
N ASN A 216 -0.49 -8.99 -1.74
CA ASN A 216 -1.52 -9.14 -2.75
C ASN A 216 -1.14 -8.41 -4.06
N GLY A 217 -1.57 -8.99 -5.18
CA GLY A 217 -1.29 -8.43 -6.49
C GLY A 217 -2.23 -8.96 -7.55
N ARG A 218 -2.16 -8.35 -8.73
CA ARG A 218 -2.90 -8.77 -9.92
C ARG A 218 -2.08 -8.56 -11.18
N MET A 219 -2.32 -9.42 -12.18
CA MET A 219 -1.81 -9.24 -13.53
C MET A 219 -2.98 -9.05 -14.48
N GLU A 220 -2.94 -8.04 -15.31
CA GLU A 220 -4.00 -7.70 -16.24
C GLU A 220 -3.41 -7.52 -17.64
N LEU A 221 -3.89 -8.30 -18.60
CA LEU A 221 -3.67 -8.03 -20.01
C LEU A 221 -4.49 -6.78 -20.37
N VAL A 222 -3.81 -5.69 -20.69
CA VAL A 222 -4.44 -4.36 -20.78
C VAL A 222 -5.60 -4.33 -21.78
N MET A 223 -5.46 -4.98 -22.92
CA MET A 223 -6.51 -5.06 -23.92
C MET A 223 -7.79 -5.71 -23.36
N SER A 224 -7.68 -6.88 -22.75
CA SER A 224 -8.82 -7.60 -22.16
C SER A 224 -9.43 -6.84 -20.97
N LEU A 225 -8.61 -6.20 -20.15
CA LEU A 225 -9.07 -5.35 -19.05
C LEU A 225 -9.94 -4.19 -19.56
N LEU A 226 -9.51 -3.50 -20.60
CA LEU A 226 -10.24 -2.36 -21.15
C LEU A 226 -11.57 -2.78 -21.79
N ASP A 227 -11.61 -3.94 -22.44
CA ASP A 227 -12.85 -4.51 -22.96
C ASP A 227 -13.82 -4.86 -21.83
N GLU A 228 -13.35 -5.55 -20.78
CA GLU A 228 -14.12 -5.85 -19.56
C GLU A 228 -14.68 -4.56 -18.94
N LEU A 229 -13.85 -3.56 -18.70
CA LEU A 229 -14.27 -2.28 -18.13
C LEU A 229 -15.31 -1.57 -18.99
N SER A 230 -15.19 -1.64 -20.32
CA SER A 230 -16.15 -1.05 -21.25
C SER A 230 -17.53 -1.72 -21.17
N VAL A 231 -17.58 -3.03 -20.97
CA VAL A 231 -18.83 -3.78 -20.77
C VAL A 231 -19.44 -3.44 -19.42
N LEU A 232 -18.65 -3.54 -18.34
CA LEU A 232 -19.12 -3.27 -16.97
C LEU A 232 -19.63 -1.82 -16.81
N GLU A 233 -19.00 -0.84 -17.42
CA GLU A 233 -19.40 0.57 -17.33
C GLU A 233 -20.78 0.81 -17.94
N ARG A 234 -21.14 0.05 -18.99
CA ARG A 234 -22.45 0.14 -19.64
C ARG A 234 -23.54 -0.66 -18.93
N GLU A 235 -23.20 -1.87 -18.47
CA GLU A 235 -24.18 -2.86 -18.03
C GLU A 235 -24.32 -2.92 -16.51
N ASN A 236 -23.24 -2.67 -15.75
CA ASN A 236 -23.24 -2.81 -14.29
C ASN A 236 -22.30 -1.82 -13.62
N LYS A 237 -22.78 -0.62 -13.34
CA LYS A 237 -22.01 0.45 -12.71
C LYS A 237 -21.41 0.06 -11.34
N SER A 238 -22.10 -0.79 -10.57
CA SER A 238 -21.61 -1.26 -9.26
C SER A 238 -20.42 -2.20 -9.44
N ALA A 239 -20.51 -3.17 -10.34
CA ALA A 239 -19.39 -4.07 -10.67
C ALA A 239 -18.22 -3.31 -11.27
N TYR A 240 -18.47 -2.30 -12.13
CA TYR A 240 -17.45 -1.41 -12.65
C TYR A 240 -16.71 -0.68 -11.52
N ALA A 241 -17.45 -0.08 -10.58
CA ALA A 241 -16.85 0.63 -9.45
C ALA A 241 -15.99 -0.29 -8.57
N GLN A 242 -16.48 -1.50 -8.27
CA GLN A 242 -15.73 -2.52 -7.52
C GLN A 242 -14.46 -2.95 -8.27
N ARG A 243 -14.55 -3.20 -9.58
CA ARG A 243 -13.41 -3.58 -10.40
C ARG A 243 -12.34 -2.49 -10.43
N MET A 244 -12.75 -1.25 -10.65
CA MET A 244 -11.86 -0.07 -10.58
C MET A 244 -11.22 0.10 -9.20
N GLN A 245 -11.97 -0.15 -8.13
CA GLN A 245 -11.43 -0.11 -6.77
C GLN A 245 -10.34 -1.16 -6.58
N VAL A 246 -10.56 -2.41 -7.00
CA VAL A 246 -9.56 -3.48 -6.92
C VAL A 246 -8.28 -3.09 -7.66
N LEU A 247 -8.38 -2.61 -8.91
CA LEU A 247 -7.22 -2.18 -9.71
C LEU A 247 -6.42 -1.04 -9.06
N CYS A 248 -7.12 -0.11 -8.40
CA CYS A 248 -6.49 1.05 -7.76
C CYS A 248 -5.89 0.72 -6.39
N GLN A 249 -6.41 -0.28 -5.66
CA GLN A 249 -6.03 -0.54 -4.27
C GLN A 249 -5.09 -1.73 -4.09
N VAL A 250 -5.08 -2.70 -5.01
CA VAL A 250 -4.16 -3.85 -4.92
C VAL A 250 -2.71 -3.38 -4.78
N SER A 251 -1.92 -4.03 -3.93
CA SER A 251 -0.55 -3.58 -3.63
C SER A 251 0.31 -3.54 -4.88
N VAL A 252 0.28 -4.60 -5.69
CA VAL A 252 1.03 -4.70 -6.94
C VAL A 252 0.09 -4.97 -8.11
N LEU A 253 0.14 -4.13 -9.12
CA LEU A 253 -0.59 -4.30 -10.38
C LEU A 253 0.40 -4.45 -11.52
N VAL A 254 0.33 -5.57 -12.23
CA VAL A 254 1.06 -5.80 -13.48
C VAL A 254 0.11 -5.49 -14.64
N LEU A 255 0.42 -4.44 -15.41
CA LEU A 255 -0.25 -4.08 -16.66
C LEU A 255 0.54 -4.68 -17.80
N ASP A 256 0.08 -5.84 -18.31
CA ASP A 256 0.80 -6.61 -19.33
C ASP A 256 0.38 -6.18 -20.74
N ASP A 257 1.39 -6.06 -21.61
CA ASP A 257 1.29 -5.70 -23.03
C ASP A 257 0.60 -4.35 -23.30
N LEU A 258 0.97 -3.34 -22.49
CA LEU A 258 0.50 -1.96 -22.66
C LEU A 258 0.94 -1.43 -24.05
N GLY A 259 0.03 -0.80 -24.79
CA GLY A 259 0.29 -0.28 -26.14
C GLY A 259 -0.12 -1.24 -27.26
N ALA A 260 -0.76 -2.35 -26.94
CA ALA A 260 -1.33 -3.29 -27.91
C ALA A 260 -2.80 -2.99 -28.25
N GLU A 261 -3.44 -2.05 -27.58
CA GLU A 261 -4.85 -1.69 -27.76
C GLU A 261 -5.08 -0.98 -29.10
N GLY A 262 -5.86 -1.60 -29.99
CA GLY A 262 -6.04 -1.10 -31.36
C GLY A 262 -7.17 -0.08 -31.56
N THR A 263 -8.08 0.13 -30.57
CA THR A 263 -9.30 0.92 -30.78
C THR A 263 -9.64 1.78 -29.56
N ARG A 264 -10.33 2.93 -29.80
CA ARG A 264 -10.83 3.88 -28.80
C ARG A 264 -9.74 4.54 -27.94
N PRO A 265 -8.80 5.28 -28.54
CA PRO A 265 -7.65 5.85 -27.82
C PRO A 265 -8.05 6.74 -26.64
N ASP A 266 -9.10 7.54 -26.77
CA ASP A 266 -9.57 8.42 -25.68
C ASP A 266 -10.14 7.64 -24.49
N TYR A 267 -10.87 6.55 -24.74
CA TYR A 267 -11.36 5.66 -23.69
C TYR A 267 -10.20 5.01 -22.94
N VAL A 268 -9.29 4.40 -23.67
CA VAL A 268 -8.07 3.77 -23.12
C VAL A 268 -7.29 4.75 -22.26
N LYS A 269 -7.00 5.93 -22.80
CA LYS A 269 -6.30 7.01 -22.11
C LYS A 269 -7.01 7.41 -20.81
N SER A 270 -8.33 7.61 -20.85
CA SER A 270 -9.13 7.98 -19.68
C SER A 270 -9.08 6.93 -18.59
N LYS A 271 -9.18 5.64 -18.92
CA LYS A 271 -9.14 4.56 -17.92
C LYS A 271 -7.75 4.35 -17.34
N LEU A 272 -6.72 4.36 -18.17
CA LEU A 272 -5.34 4.30 -17.71
C LEU A 272 -4.98 5.50 -16.83
N GLU A 273 -5.42 6.70 -17.18
CA GLU A 273 -5.21 7.90 -16.38
C GLU A 273 -5.81 7.74 -14.99
N GLN A 274 -7.06 7.26 -14.89
CA GLN A 274 -7.71 7.02 -13.60
C GLN A 274 -6.96 5.99 -12.75
N ILE A 275 -6.54 4.86 -13.34
CA ILE A 275 -5.81 3.80 -12.62
C ILE A 275 -4.45 4.32 -12.17
N VAL A 276 -3.64 4.85 -13.08
CA VAL A 276 -2.27 5.31 -12.80
C VAL A 276 -2.27 6.43 -11.76
N PHE A 277 -3.17 7.41 -11.87
CA PHE A 277 -3.21 8.53 -10.94
C PHE A 277 -3.59 8.12 -9.53
N ARG A 278 -4.63 7.28 -9.39
CA ARG A 278 -5.04 6.77 -8.07
C ARG A 278 -3.96 5.90 -7.44
N ARG A 279 -3.29 5.05 -8.24
CA ARG A 279 -2.21 4.21 -7.74
C ARG A 279 -1.00 5.04 -7.32
N HIS A 280 -0.60 6.00 -8.14
CA HIS A 280 0.49 6.92 -7.82
C HIS A 280 0.21 7.72 -6.52
N ALA A 281 -1.00 8.29 -6.38
CA ALA A 281 -1.40 9.04 -5.19
C ALA A 281 -1.39 8.19 -3.91
N ASN A 282 -1.68 6.89 -4.02
CA ASN A 282 -1.72 5.95 -2.89
C ASN A 282 -0.44 5.11 -2.73
N ASN A 283 0.67 5.51 -3.34
CA ASN A 283 1.95 4.79 -3.32
C ASN A 283 1.82 3.29 -3.66
N LYS A 284 0.96 2.93 -4.64
CA LYS A 284 0.77 1.54 -5.08
C LYS A 284 1.73 1.19 -6.21
N THR A 285 2.42 0.06 -6.07
CA THR A 285 3.40 -0.43 -7.04
C THR A 285 2.73 -0.84 -8.36
N THR A 286 3.21 -0.27 -9.46
CA THR A 286 2.74 -0.61 -10.81
C THR A 286 3.90 -1.16 -11.63
N ILE A 287 3.71 -2.33 -12.22
CA ILE A 287 4.64 -2.94 -13.17
C ILE A 287 3.98 -2.86 -14.54
N VAL A 288 4.71 -2.39 -15.53
CA VAL A 288 4.22 -2.30 -16.91
C VAL A 288 5.13 -3.14 -17.82
N THR A 289 4.52 -3.96 -18.65
CA THR A 289 5.25 -4.57 -19.79
C THR A 289 4.71 -4.02 -21.09
N THR A 290 5.57 -3.81 -22.07
CA THR A 290 5.18 -3.17 -23.33
C THR A 290 6.17 -3.49 -24.47
N ASN A 291 5.66 -3.49 -25.68
CA ASN A 291 6.48 -3.55 -26.89
C ASN A 291 6.84 -2.15 -27.44
N LYS A 292 6.32 -1.10 -26.80
CA LYS A 292 6.52 0.30 -27.16
C LYS A 292 7.63 0.91 -26.32
N ASN A 293 8.38 1.85 -26.89
CA ASN A 293 9.30 2.66 -26.10
C ASN A 293 8.57 3.79 -25.36
N CYS A 294 9.26 4.47 -24.45
CA CYS A 294 8.65 5.52 -23.63
C CYS A 294 8.12 6.71 -24.46
N GLN A 295 8.74 7.01 -25.61
CA GLN A 295 8.28 8.09 -26.48
C GLN A 295 6.98 7.71 -27.21
N GLU A 296 6.88 6.48 -27.69
CA GLU A 296 5.64 5.95 -28.29
C GLU A 296 4.50 5.93 -27.26
N LEU A 297 4.76 5.47 -26.02
CA LEU A 297 3.75 5.49 -24.96
C LEU A 297 3.32 6.91 -24.59
N LYS A 298 4.24 7.87 -24.55
CA LYS A 298 3.93 9.29 -24.33
C LYS A 298 3.04 9.85 -25.42
N TYR A 299 3.29 9.48 -26.67
CA TYR A 299 2.46 9.87 -27.79
C TYR A 299 1.06 9.24 -27.73
N MET A 300 0.97 7.95 -27.37
CA MET A 300 -0.29 7.20 -27.32
C MET A 300 -1.19 7.63 -26.14
N TYR A 301 -0.62 7.84 -24.98
CA TYR A 301 -1.44 8.01 -23.77
C TYR A 301 -1.46 9.42 -23.19
N SER A 302 -0.40 10.06 -23.01
CA SER A 302 -0.14 11.48 -22.69
C SER A 302 1.15 11.62 -21.86
N GLU A 303 1.70 12.81 -21.87
CA GLU A 303 2.81 13.19 -21.00
C GLU A 303 2.49 12.99 -19.51
N ARG A 304 1.27 13.33 -19.08
CA ARG A 304 0.82 13.24 -17.69
C ARG A 304 0.79 11.81 -17.13
N ILE A 305 0.41 10.83 -17.94
CA ILE A 305 0.44 9.40 -17.55
C ILE A 305 1.88 8.93 -17.44
N MET A 306 2.69 9.24 -18.46
CA MET A 306 4.08 8.80 -18.50
C MET A 306 4.93 9.44 -17.40
N ASP A 307 4.72 10.72 -17.11
CA ASP A 307 5.39 11.41 -16.01
C ASP A 307 5.17 10.69 -14.66
N ARG A 308 3.92 10.33 -14.34
CA ARG A 308 3.61 9.58 -13.11
C ARG A 308 4.18 8.17 -13.08
N LEU A 309 4.14 7.47 -14.21
CA LEU A 309 4.73 6.14 -14.29
C LEU A 309 6.24 6.21 -14.11
N THR A 310 6.93 7.11 -14.82
CA THR A 310 8.40 7.23 -14.75
C THR A 310 8.90 7.83 -13.45
N ALA A 311 8.07 8.62 -12.74
CA ALA A 311 8.42 9.15 -11.41
C ALA A 311 8.62 8.05 -10.36
N LYS A 312 7.98 6.88 -10.53
CA LYS A 312 8.03 5.76 -9.57
C LYS A 312 8.56 4.47 -10.19
N CYS A 313 8.65 4.36 -11.50
CA CYS A 313 9.06 3.14 -12.18
C CYS A 313 10.44 3.28 -12.82
N LEU A 314 11.30 2.31 -12.55
CA LEU A 314 12.54 2.15 -13.31
C LEU A 314 12.22 1.59 -14.71
N VAL A 315 12.73 2.22 -15.74
CA VAL A 315 12.58 1.75 -17.13
C VAL A 315 13.69 0.76 -17.44
N LEU A 316 13.31 -0.43 -17.90
CA LEU A 316 14.20 -1.52 -18.31
C LEU A 316 13.91 -1.89 -19.76
N GLU A 317 14.90 -1.76 -20.61
CA GLU A 317 14.79 -2.12 -22.03
C GLU A 317 15.37 -3.51 -22.28
N THR A 318 14.51 -4.46 -22.69
CA THR A 318 14.93 -5.79 -23.15
C THR A 318 15.38 -5.74 -24.60
N LYS A 319 16.44 -6.48 -24.92
CA LYS A 319 17.01 -6.56 -26.28
C LYS A 319 17.19 -8.01 -26.71
N GLY A 320 17.42 -8.21 -27.98
CA GLY A 320 17.76 -9.52 -28.55
C GLY A 320 16.60 -10.28 -29.19
N PRO A 321 16.84 -11.51 -29.64
CA PRO A 321 15.87 -12.31 -30.34
C PRO A 321 14.79 -12.88 -29.41
N SER A 322 13.65 -13.26 -30.02
CA SER A 322 12.54 -13.89 -29.27
C SER A 322 12.99 -15.22 -28.63
N GLN A 323 12.72 -15.33 -27.33
CA GLN A 323 13.01 -16.54 -26.56
C GLN A 323 11.93 -17.62 -26.68
N ARG A 324 10.78 -17.30 -27.30
CA ARG A 324 9.66 -18.25 -27.46
C ARG A 324 10.06 -19.53 -28.19
N ARG A 325 11.00 -19.45 -29.14
CA ARG A 325 11.50 -20.61 -29.92
C ARG A 325 12.38 -21.57 -29.08
N ARG A 326 12.99 -21.12 -28.00
CA ARG A 326 13.79 -21.99 -27.12
C ARG A 326 12.97 -23.12 -26.53
N TYR A 327 11.75 -22.83 -26.10
CA TYR A 327 10.80 -23.81 -25.53
C TYR A 327 10.34 -24.82 -26.61
N LEU A 328 10.16 -24.39 -27.85
CA LEU A 328 9.82 -25.30 -28.97
C LEU A 328 10.97 -26.25 -29.33
N ASN A 329 12.21 -25.78 -29.26
CA ASN A 329 13.39 -26.61 -29.50
C ASN A 329 13.58 -27.69 -28.42
N ALA A 330 13.32 -27.35 -27.12
CA ALA A 330 13.34 -28.33 -26.05
C ALA A 330 12.26 -29.42 -26.25
N LEU A 331 11.04 -29.06 -26.67
CA LEU A 331 9.99 -30.01 -27.03
C LEU A 331 10.34 -30.89 -28.23
N SER A 332 11.06 -30.35 -29.23
CA SER A 332 11.51 -31.11 -30.39
C SER A 332 12.63 -32.10 -30.04
N THR A 333 13.47 -31.77 -29.06
CA THR A 333 14.50 -32.68 -28.53
C THR A 333 13.87 -33.83 -27.76
N ILE A 334 12.90 -33.55 -26.88
CA ILE A 334 12.13 -34.59 -26.18
C ILE A 334 11.40 -35.51 -27.15
N LYS A 335 10.77 -34.98 -28.22
CA LYS A 335 10.14 -35.78 -29.26
C LYS A 335 11.13 -36.68 -30.00
N LYS A 336 12.36 -36.20 -30.27
CA LYS A 336 13.41 -36.99 -30.89
C LYS A 336 13.90 -38.12 -30.01
N GLU A 337 14.08 -37.86 -28.70
CA GLU A 337 14.48 -38.87 -27.73
C GLU A 337 13.41 -39.93 -27.53
N THR A 338 12.14 -39.54 -27.43
CA THR A 338 11.01 -40.48 -27.33
C THR A 338 10.86 -41.35 -28.57
N THR A 339 11.15 -40.78 -29.79
CA THR A 339 11.12 -41.53 -31.05
C THR A 339 12.31 -42.46 -31.18
N ALA A 340 13.48 -42.11 -30.62
CA ALA A 340 14.66 -42.97 -30.56
C ALA A 340 14.45 -44.19 -29.63
N ILE A 341 13.83 -43.94 -28.47
CA ILE A 341 13.47 -44.99 -27.51
C ILE A 341 12.44 -45.97 -28.10
N SER A 342 11.43 -45.47 -28.80
CA SER A 342 10.40 -46.30 -29.46
C SER A 342 10.92 -47.09 -30.67
N LYS A 343 12.04 -46.69 -31.26
CA LYS A 343 12.72 -47.42 -32.39
C LYS A 343 13.82 -48.37 -31.92
N GLY A 344 14.24 -48.27 -30.62
CA GLY A 344 15.24 -49.14 -30.05
C GLY A 344 14.66 -50.35 -29.30
N VAL A 345 13.37 -50.53 -29.29
CA VAL A 345 12.60 -51.61 -28.64
C VAL A 345 11.89 -52.50 -29.70
N ALA A 346 12.37 -52.51 -30.96
CA ALA A 346 11.88 -53.43 -32.00
C ALA A 346 13.00 -54.37 -32.43
#